data_3ae4a3a7817e50964b015ae73c998822
#
_entry.id   3ae4a3a7817e50964b015ae73c998822
#
_cell.length_a   1.000
_cell.length_b   1.000
_cell.length_c   1.000
_cell.angle_alpha   90.00
_cell.angle_beta   90.00
_cell.angle_gamma   90.00
#
_symmetry.space_group_name_H-M   'P 1'
#
loop_
_entity.id
_entity.type
_entity.pdbx_description
1 polymer ?
#
loop_
_entity_poly.entity_id
_entity_poly.type
_entity_poly.pdbx_seq_one_letter_code
_entity_poly.pdbx_strand_id
1 'polypeptide(L)'
;KITSIVVSRPIFDNEQELFDLIDLKKDVDMLSTLAAGRLMRGDIRFLPATAGSVKNIIENLNINLTGKKALVIGRSPSVGSPIFWYLQKSNATVTLAHSKTKIEDLKKAAKDSDLVILAAGVQLLKPEDIKENAIIIDCGYNQDGQGDLSFIPENASYTPVPGGVGPVTTITLITNSLNLYHLFY
;
A
#
# COMPACT_ATOMS: atom_id res chain seq x y z
N LYS A 1 -20.83 -23.22 4.86
CA LYS A 1 -19.51 -23.35 4.23
C LYS A 1 -18.81 -22.00 4.29
N ILE A 2 -17.57 -21.94 4.85
CA ILE A 2 -16.80 -20.68 4.91
C ILE A 2 -16.15 -20.49 3.53
N THR A 3 -16.36 -19.33 2.92
CA THR A 3 -15.83 -18.96 1.60
C THR A 3 -14.77 -17.87 1.65
N SER A 4 -14.69 -17.13 2.76
CA SER A 4 -13.76 -16.02 2.96
C SER A 4 -13.29 -15.99 4.41
N ILE A 5 -12.02 -15.64 4.63
CA ILE A 5 -11.41 -15.47 5.95
C ILE A 5 -10.73 -14.10 5.97
N VAL A 6 -11.08 -13.31 6.98
CA VAL A 6 -10.42 -12.04 7.32
C VAL A 6 -9.86 -12.16 8.71
N VAL A 7 -8.61 -11.78 8.88
CA VAL A 7 -7.92 -11.86 10.17
C VAL A 7 -7.53 -10.48 10.63
N SER A 8 -8.05 -10.07 11.79
CA SER A 8 -7.65 -8.82 12.44
C SER A 8 -6.32 -9.02 13.15
N ARG A 9 -5.36 -8.14 12.88
CA ARG A 9 -3.99 -8.23 13.40
C ARG A 9 -3.64 -7.06 14.33
N PRO A 10 -2.66 -7.20 15.23
CA PRO A 10 -1.89 -8.42 15.50
C PRO A 10 -2.68 -9.44 16.31
N ILE A 11 -2.33 -10.75 16.19
CA ILE A 11 -2.93 -11.83 16.99
C ILE A 11 -1.94 -12.30 18.06
N PHE A 12 -0.73 -12.70 17.64
CA PHE A 12 0.38 -13.16 18.47
C PHE A 12 1.70 -13.13 17.68
N ASP A 13 2.82 -13.39 18.33
CA ASP A 13 4.10 -13.54 17.65
C ASP A 13 4.09 -14.79 16.73
N ASN A 14 4.77 -14.71 15.57
CA ASN A 14 4.83 -15.77 14.54
C ASN A 14 3.47 -16.11 13.88
N GLU A 15 2.59 -15.13 13.74
CA GLU A 15 1.27 -15.32 13.10
C GLU A 15 1.34 -15.85 11.65
N GLN A 16 2.52 -15.82 10.99
CA GLN A 16 2.68 -16.29 9.61
C GLN A 16 2.37 -17.79 9.45
N GLU A 17 2.71 -18.61 10.42
CA GLU A 17 2.38 -20.05 10.39
C GLU A 17 0.86 -20.28 10.35
N LEU A 18 0.10 -19.44 11.08
CA LEU A 18 -1.36 -19.47 11.02
C LEU A 18 -1.89 -19.03 9.65
N PHE A 19 -1.30 -17.96 9.09
CA PHE A 19 -1.75 -17.44 7.78
C PHE A 19 -1.49 -18.45 6.67
N ASP A 20 -0.43 -19.22 6.74
CA ASP A 20 -0.11 -20.26 5.75
C ASP A 20 -1.06 -21.47 5.79
N LEU A 21 -1.89 -21.61 6.84
CA LEU A 21 -2.98 -22.57 6.89
C LEU A 21 -4.24 -22.09 6.15
N ILE A 22 -4.33 -20.81 5.80
CA ILE A 22 -5.48 -20.26 5.08
C ILE A 22 -5.40 -20.72 3.61
N ASP A 23 -6.45 -21.42 3.15
CA ASP A 23 -6.58 -21.73 1.72
C ASP A 23 -6.60 -20.41 0.92
N LEU A 24 -5.75 -20.31 -0.09
CA LEU A 24 -5.63 -19.12 -0.94
C LEU A 24 -6.97 -18.63 -1.51
N LYS A 25 -7.91 -19.55 -1.75
CA LYS A 25 -9.27 -19.23 -2.23
C LYS A 25 -10.12 -18.48 -1.20
N LYS A 26 -9.66 -18.41 0.05
CA LYS A 26 -10.33 -17.76 1.19
C LYS A 26 -9.51 -16.65 1.82
N ASP A 27 -8.27 -16.47 1.36
CA ASP A 27 -7.30 -15.48 1.87
C ASP A 27 -7.60 -14.09 1.31
N VAL A 28 -8.56 -13.41 1.91
CA VAL A 28 -9.11 -12.13 1.42
C VAL A 28 -8.09 -11.00 1.48
N ASP A 29 -7.21 -11.02 2.49
CA ASP A 29 -6.20 -9.98 2.72
C ASP A 29 -4.78 -10.40 2.30
N MET A 30 -4.68 -11.51 1.55
CA MET A 30 -3.42 -12.00 0.96
C MET A 30 -2.31 -12.17 2.02
N LEU A 31 -2.63 -12.75 3.16
CA LEU A 31 -1.73 -12.91 4.31
C LEU A 31 -0.75 -14.08 4.15
N SER A 32 -1.12 -15.10 3.36
CA SER A 32 -0.32 -16.32 3.22
C SER A 32 0.95 -16.09 2.38
N THR A 33 1.98 -16.85 2.66
CA THR A 33 3.24 -16.88 1.87
C THR A 33 2.96 -17.18 0.39
N LEU A 34 1.98 -18.05 0.11
CA LEU A 34 1.60 -18.36 -1.28
C LEU A 34 1.01 -17.14 -1.99
N ALA A 35 0.17 -16.36 -1.33
CA ALA A 35 -0.38 -15.12 -1.88
C ALA A 35 0.74 -14.09 -2.17
N ALA A 36 1.65 -13.89 -1.21
CA ALA A 36 2.81 -13.02 -1.37
C ALA A 36 3.70 -13.47 -2.54
N GLY A 37 3.96 -14.76 -2.68
CA GLY A 37 4.74 -15.32 -3.79
C GLY A 37 4.09 -15.08 -5.16
N ARG A 38 2.77 -15.17 -5.28
CA ARG A 38 2.03 -14.85 -6.51
C ARG A 38 2.17 -13.37 -6.87
N LEU A 39 2.04 -12.49 -5.89
CA LEU A 39 2.21 -11.04 -6.11
C LEU A 39 3.62 -10.71 -6.62
N MET A 40 4.68 -11.27 -6.00
CA MET A 40 6.05 -11.10 -6.47
C MET A 40 6.25 -11.57 -7.91
N ARG A 41 5.53 -12.60 -8.35
CA ARG A 41 5.54 -13.08 -9.75
C ARG A 41 4.68 -12.24 -10.70
N GLY A 42 4.06 -11.16 -10.21
CA GLY A 42 3.30 -10.20 -10.98
C GLY A 42 1.81 -10.48 -11.09
N ASP A 43 1.25 -11.33 -10.23
CA ASP A 43 -0.22 -11.49 -10.13
C ASP A 43 -0.78 -10.38 -9.22
N ILE A 44 -1.13 -9.25 -9.84
CA ILE A 44 -1.67 -8.06 -9.18
C ILE A 44 -3.21 -8.03 -9.15
N ARG A 45 -3.87 -9.14 -9.46
CA ARG A 45 -5.34 -9.22 -9.41
C ARG A 45 -5.88 -9.03 -8.00
N PHE A 46 -5.18 -9.63 -7.04
CA PHE A 46 -5.49 -9.52 -5.63
C PHE A 46 -4.31 -8.92 -4.89
N LEU A 47 -4.59 -7.95 -4.05
CA LEU A 47 -3.62 -7.26 -3.20
C LEU A 47 -4.16 -7.26 -1.76
N PRO A 48 -3.29 -7.24 -0.74
CA PRO A 48 -3.71 -6.90 0.61
C PRO A 48 -4.56 -5.64 0.61
N ALA A 49 -5.55 -5.55 1.48
CA ALA A 49 -6.62 -4.54 1.38
C ALA A 49 -6.10 -3.09 1.27
N THR A 50 -5.11 -2.71 2.07
CA THR A 50 -4.52 -1.36 1.98
C THR A 50 -3.77 -1.13 0.66
N ALA A 51 -3.02 -2.12 0.17
CA ALA A 51 -2.34 -2.01 -1.11
C ALA A 51 -3.33 -1.98 -2.29
N GLY A 52 -4.40 -2.78 -2.21
CA GLY A 52 -5.51 -2.74 -3.16
C GLY A 52 -6.24 -1.39 -3.16
N SER A 53 -6.32 -0.72 -2.01
CA SER A 53 -6.89 0.63 -1.90
C SER A 53 -6.04 1.67 -2.65
N VAL A 54 -4.73 1.59 -2.50
CA VAL A 54 -3.80 2.44 -3.26
C VAL A 54 -3.98 2.20 -4.76
N LYS A 55 -4.06 0.93 -5.20
CA LYS A 55 -4.38 0.59 -6.60
C LYS A 55 -5.69 1.22 -7.04
N ASN A 56 -6.77 1.04 -6.27
CA ASN A 56 -8.09 1.57 -6.60
C ASN A 56 -8.09 3.11 -6.71
N ILE A 57 -7.39 3.81 -5.82
CA ILE A 57 -7.24 5.27 -5.88
C ILE A 57 -6.50 5.68 -7.16
N ILE A 58 -5.39 5.04 -7.49
CA ILE A 58 -4.59 5.32 -8.69
C ILE A 58 -5.42 5.10 -9.96
N GLU A 59 -6.14 3.99 -10.05
CA GLU A 59 -6.97 3.65 -11.20
C GLU A 59 -8.18 4.59 -11.36
N ASN A 60 -8.88 4.91 -10.26
CA ASN A 60 -10.03 5.82 -10.30
C ASN A 60 -9.65 7.27 -10.65
N LEU A 61 -8.45 7.70 -10.26
CA LEU A 61 -7.91 9.01 -10.64
C LEU A 61 -7.24 9.00 -12.03
N ASN A 62 -7.25 7.87 -12.73
CA ASN A 62 -6.62 7.69 -14.05
C ASN A 62 -5.14 8.10 -14.07
N ILE A 63 -4.40 7.81 -12.99
CA ILE A 63 -2.98 8.14 -12.90
C ILE A 63 -2.19 7.17 -13.79
N ASN A 64 -1.59 7.67 -14.85
CA ASN A 64 -0.71 6.88 -15.69
C ASN A 64 0.65 6.67 -14.98
N LEU A 65 0.96 5.44 -14.65
CA LEU A 65 2.19 5.06 -13.95
C LEU A 65 3.38 4.79 -14.89
N THR A 66 3.14 4.62 -16.19
CA THR A 66 4.19 4.27 -17.15
C THR A 66 5.27 5.35 -17.20
N GLY A 67 6.51 4.96 -16.87
CA GLY A 67 7.66 5.87 -16.85
C GLY A 67 7.71 6.83 -15.67
N LYS A 68 6.73 6.79 -14.76
CA LYS A 68 6.73 7.62 -13.55
C LYS A 68 7.73 7.11 -12.52
N LYS A 69 8.32 8.05 -11.78
CA LYS A 69 9.12 7.73 -10.60
C LYS A 69 8.23 7.67 -9.37
N ALA A 70 8.27 6.57 -8.65
CA ALA A 70 7.51 6.37 -7.43
C ALA A 70 8.43 6.08 -6.24
N LEU A 71 8.13 6.67 -5.10
CA LEU A 71 8.76 6.37 -3.81
C LEU A 71 7.76 5.70 -2.90
N VAL A 72 8.10 4.55 -2.36
CA VAL A 72 7.35 3.87 -1.30
C VAL A 72 8.16 3.95 -0.01
N ILE A 73 7.61 4.57 1.03
CA ILE A 73 8.24 4.70 2.35
C ILE A 73 7.57 3.73 3.30
N GLY A 74 8.27 2.64 3.60
CA GLY A 74 7.77 1.49 4.36
C GLY A 74 7.85 0.21 3.54
N ARG A 75 8.19 -0.91 4.21
CA ARG A 75 8.36 -2.22 3.56
C ARG A 75 7.64 -3.36 4.29
N SER A 76 6.54 -3.05 4.96
CA SER A 76 5.74 -4.07 5.64
C SER A 76 5.20 -5.09 4.61
N PRO A 77 5.06 -6.37 4.99
CA PRO A 77 4.50 -7.40 4.12
C PRO A 77 3.06 -7.12 3.66
N SER A 78 2.31 -6.35 4.45
CA SER A 78 0.89 -6.06 4.22
C SER A 78 0.62 -4.76 3.47
N VAL A 79 1.57 -3.81 3.42
CA VAL A 79 1.35 -2.49 2.82
C VAL A 79 2.47 -2.12 1.84
N GLY A 80 3.65 -1.77 2.34
CA GLY A 80 4.70 -1.17 1.50
C GLY A 80 5.24 -2.13 0.43
N SER A 81 5.56 -3.38 0.79
CA SER A 81 6.05 -4.37 -0.18
C SER A 81 5.00 -4.72 -1.26
N PRO A 82 3.73 -4.96 -0.95
CA PRO A 82 2.70 -5.16 -1.98
C PRO A 82 2.53 -3.96 -2.91
N ILE A 83 2.55 -2.73 -2.39
CA ILE A 83 2.46 -1.52 -3.21
C ILE A 83 3.66 -1.39 -4.13
N PHE A 84 4.87 -1.67 -3.63
CA PHE A 84 6.08 -1.70 -4.46
C PHE A 84 5.93 -2.65 -5.66
N TRP A 85 5.47 -3.89 -5.43
CA TRP A 85 5.28 -4.86 -6.50
C TRP A 85 4.19 -4.45 -7.49
N TYR A 86 3.08 -3.87 -7.01
CA TYR A 86 2.03 -3.33 -7.87
C TYR A 86 2.54 -2.21 -8.77
N LEU A 87 3.23 -1.22 -8.22
CA LEU A 87 3.74 -0.07 -8.98
C LEU A 87 4.79 -0.49 -10.01
N GLN A 88 5.72 -1.38 -9.62
CA GLN A 88 6.73 -1.94 -10.53
C GLN A 88 6.07 -2.70 -11.68
N LYS A 89 5.07 -3.53 -11.41
CA LYS A 89 4.32 -4.26 -12.44
C LYS A 89 3.51 -3.34 -13.35
N SER A 90 3.14 -2.16 -12.86
CA SER A 90 2.43 -1.11 -13.60
C SER A 90 3.37 -0.14 -14.34
N ASN A 91 4.61 -0.55 -14.58
CA ASN A 91 5.64 0.18 -15.35
C ASN A 91 6.16 1.48 -14.71
N ALA A 92 6.02 1.64 -13.39
CA ALA A 92 6.70 2.70 -12.68
C ALA A 92 8.15 2.31 -12.34
N THR A 93 9.06 3.31 -12.26
CA THR A 93 10.37 3.14 -11.64
C THR A 93 10.22 3.40 -10.14
N VAL A 94 10.42 2.37 -9.31
CA VAL A 94 10.07 2.43 -7.89
C VAL A 94 11.29 2.39 -7.00
N THR A 95 11.40 3.36 -6.10
CA THR A 95 12.32 3.36 -4.96
C THR A 95 11.58 2.89 -3.72
N LEU A 96 12.11 1.89 -3.01
CA LEU A 96 11.59 1.41 -1.74
C LEU A 96 12.49 1.86 -0.60
N ALA A 97 11.99 2.75 0.25
CA ALA A 97 12.70 3.26 1.43
C ALA A 97 12.18 2.60 2.73
N HIS A 98 13.03 2.50 3.73
CA HIS A 98 12.73 1.83 4.99
C HIS A 98 13.54 2.44 6.15
N SER A 99 13.33 1.95 7.37
CA SER A 99 13.94 2.46 8.62
C SER A 99 15.49 2.52 8.64
N LYS A 100 16.17 1.91 7.66
CA LYS A 100 17.64 1.97 7.51
C LYS A 100 18.08 2.82 6.32
N THR A 101 17.14 3.39 5.56
CA THR A 101 17.44 4.36 4.50
C THR A 101 17.92 5.66 5.16
N LYS A 102 19.02 6.22 4.67
CA LYS A 102 19.51 7.51 5.17
C LYS A 102 18.50 8.60 4.85
N ILE A 103 18.30 9.52 5.76
CA ILE A 103 17.28 10.56 5.62
C ILE A 103 17.53 11.48 4.41
N GLU A 104 18.79 11.72 4.08
CA GLU A 104 19.19 12.52 2.92
C GLU A 104 18.81 11.82 1.61
N ASP A 105 19.01 10.49 1.52
CA ASP A 105 18.66 9.70 0.35
C ASP A 105 17.13 9.61 0.19
N LEU A 106 16.41 9.46 1.30
CA LEU A 106 14.94 9.46 1.32
C LEU A 106 14.37 10.79 0.82
N LYS A 107 14.87 11.93 1.32
CA LYS A 107 14.43 13.27 0.90
C LYS A 107 14.74 13.53 -0.57
N LYS A 108 15.92 13.15 -1.03
CA LYS A 108 16.29 13.23 -2.45
C LYS A 108 15.34 12.40 -3.32
N ALA A 109 15.03 11.18 -2.91
CA ALA A 109 14.08 10.33 -3.64
C ALA A 109 12.67 10.94 -3.66
N ALA A 110 12.20 11.54 -2.55
CA ALA A 110 10.90 12.20 -2.48
C ALA A 110 10.84 13.39 -3.45
N LYS A 111 11.89 14.24 -3.47
CA LYS A 111 12.00 15.39 -4.36
C LYS A 111 12.03 15.03 -5.85
N ASP A 112 12.45 13.81 -6.19
CA ASP A 112 12.53 13.31 -7.58
C ASP A 112 11.29 12.49 -7.99
N SER A 113 10.38 12.16 -7.07
CA SER A 113 9.26 11.26 -7.31
C SER A 113 7.98 11.97 -7.74
N ASP A 114 7.32 11.42 -8.78
CA ASP A 114 5.99 11.86 -9.23
C ASP A 114 4.87 11.33 -8.31
N LEU A 115 5.12 10.19 -7.67
CA LEU A 115 4.20 9.53 -6.74
C LEU A 115 4.95 9.16 -5.47
N VAL A 116 4.41 9.54 -4.31
CA VAL A 116 4.97 9.21 -3.00
C VAL A 116 3.92 8.44 -2.20
N ILE A 117 4.26 7.24 -1.77
CA ILE A 117 3.41 6.41 -0.89
C ILE A 117 4.02 6.44 0.51
N LEU A 118 3.25 6.92 1.47
CA LEU A 118 3.62 6.94 2.88
C LEU A 118 3.00 5.74 3.60
N ALA A 119 3.84 4.88 4.17
CA ALA A 119 3.42 3.65 4.84
C ALA A 119 4.43 3.21 5.92
N ALA A 120 5.01 4.18 6.64
CA ALA A 120 6.05 3.95 7.63
C ALA A 120 5.55 4.04 9.09
N GLY A 121 4.36 4.63 9.32
CA GLY A 121 3.83 4.91 10.65
C GLY A 121 4.61 6.02 11.37
N VAL A 122 5.31 6.89 10.62
CA VAL A 122 6.09 8.00 11.16
C VAL A 122 6.17 9.14 10.13
N GLN A 123 6.20 10.37 10.62
CA GLN A 123 6.31 11.59 9.84
C GLN A 123 7.78 11.90 9.53
N LEU A 124 8.20 11.76 8.26
CA LEU A 124 9.60 11.87 7.84
C LEU A 124 9.89 13.00 6.87
N LEU A 125 8.88 13.45 6.13
CA LEU A 125 9.02 14.46 5.08
C LEU A 125 8.52 15.82 5.53
N LYS A 126 9.08 16.86 4.90
CA LYS A 126 8.68 18.26 5.04
C LYS A 126 8.19 18.80 3.69
N PRO A 127 7.52 19.98 3.65
CA PRO A 127 7.04 20.57 2.39
C PRO A 127 8.12 20.69 1.32
N GLU A 128 9.33 21.12 1.69
CA GLU A 128 10.47 21.29 0.79
C GLU A 128 11.02 19.99 0.19
N ASP A 129 10.70 18.84 0.79
CA ASP A 129 11.11 17.51 0.31
C ASP A 129 10.19 16.99 -0.79
N ILE A 130 9.07 17.65 -1.07
CA ILE A 130 8.07 17.20 -2.06
C ILE A 130 8.34 17.85 -3.43
N LYS A 131 8.23 17.01 -4.48
CA LYS A 131 8.26 17.50 -5.86
C LYS A 131 6.99 18.27 -6.19
N GLU A 132 7.13 19.35 -6.94
CA GLU A 132 5.98 20.09 -7.47
C GLU A 132 5.09 19.18 -8.35
N ASN A 133 3.77 19.26 -8.19
CA ASN A 133 2.77 18.41 -8.85
C ASN A 133 2.88 16.92 -8.54
N ALA A 134 3.60 16.53 -7.48
CA ALA A 134 3.60 15.15 -7.02
C ALA A 134 2.22 14.71 -6.49
N ILE A 135 2.00 13.43 -6.50
CA ILE A 135 0.83 12.81 -5.87
C ILE A 135 1.30 12.06 -4.62
N ILE A 136 0.68 12.33 -3.47
CA ILE A 136 1.00 11.71 -2.20
C ILE A 136 -0.18 10.84 -1.77
N ILE A 137 0.04 9.55 -1.57
CA ILE A 137 -0.95 8.64 -1.01
C ILE A 137 -0.48 8.21 0.37
N ASP A 138 -1.21 8.66 1.39
CA ASP A 138 -0.90 8.40 2.79
C ASP A 138 -1.68 7.20 3.30
N CYS A 139 -0.98 6.11 3.57
CA CYS A 139 -1.49 4.88 4.18
C CYS A 139 -1.23 4.83 5.70
N GLY A 140 -0.57 5.86 6.26
CA GLY A 140 -0.28 5.93 7.68
C GLY A 140 -1.56 6.13 8.51
N TYR A 141 -1.55 5.54 9.70
CA TYR A 141 -2.54 5.83 10.73
C TYR A 141 -1.86 5.69 12.09
N ASN A 142 -1.51 6.83 12.68
CA ASN A 142 -0.78 6.91 13.92
C ASN A 142 -1.73 6.93 15.14
N GLN A 143 -1.20 6.78 16.35
CA GLN A 143 -1.99 6.72 17.58
C GLN A 143 -2.79 8.00 17.87
N ASP A 144 -2.34 9.12 17.33
CA ASP A 144 -3.04 10.42 17.38
C ASP A 144 -4.15 10.59 16.34
N GLY A 145 -4.40 9.56 15.52
CA GLY A 145 -5.37 9.58 14.44
C GLY A 145 -4.90 10.32 13.18
N GLN A 146 -3.64 10.73 13.11
CA GLN A 146 -3.02 11.41 11.99
C GLN A 146 -2.33 10.42 11.03
N GLY A 147 -2.08 10.86 9.80
CA GLY A 147 -1.26 10.12 8.84
C GLY A 147 0.24 10.32 9.01
N ASP A 148 0.99 9.78 8.07
CA ASP A 148 2.44 9.99 7.96
C ASP A 148 2.78 11.34 7.32
N LEU A 149 1.80 12.03 6.70
CA LEU A 149 1.93 13.38 6.17
C LEU A 149 1.54 14.39 7.26
N SER A 150 2.51 15.18 7.72
CA SER A 150 2.34 16.14 8.83
C SER A 150 1.99 17.58 8.40
N PHE A 151 1.78 17.81 7.11
CA PHE A 151 1.50 19.12 6.54
C PHE A 151 0.53 19.02 5.36
N ILE A 152 -0.07 20.14 4.99
CA ILE A 152 -0.89 20.27 3.78
C ILE A 152 0.03 20.75 2.65
N PRO A 153 0.26 19.95 1.59
CA PRO A 153 1.08 20.37 0.46
C PRO A 153 0.39 21.50 -0.33
N GLU A 154 1.12 22.57 -0.64
CA GLU A 154 0.58 23.68 -1.45
C GLU A 154 0.57 23.34 -2.95
N ASN A 155 1.59 22.60 -3.42
CA ASN A 155 1.83 22.32 -4.85
C ASN A 155 1.84 20.84 -5.19
N ALA A 156 1.11 20.01 -4.43
CA ALA A 156 0.96 18.58 -4.66
C ALA A 156 -0.44 18.11 -4.29
N SER A 157 -0.90 17.04 -4.93
CA SER A 157 -2.15 16.37 -4.56
C SER A 157 -1.89 15.34 -3.46
N TYR A 158 -2.83 15.15 -2.54
CA TYR A 158 -2.66 14.16 -1.47
C TYR A 158 -3.98 13.53 -1.04
N THR A 159 -3.89 12.34 -0.44
CA THR A 159 -5.03 11.72 0.25
C THR A 159 -5.04 12.17 1.71
N PRO A 160 -6.19 12.65 2.24
CA PRO A 160 -6.29 13.06 3.64
C PRO A 160 -6.27 11.84 4.60
N VAL A 161 -5.83 12.06 5.81
CA VAL A 161 -6.02 11.13 6.94
C VAL A 161 -6.61 11.92 8.11
N PRO A 162 -7.81 11.53 8.58
CA PRO A 162 -8.70 10.46 8.10
C PRO A 162 -9.43 10.80 6.78
N GLY A 163 -10.07 9.78 6.18
CA GLY A 163 -10.97 9.97 5.03
C GLY A 163 -10.39 9.62 3.65
N GLY A 164 -9.07 9.34 3.57
CA GLY A 164 -8.41 8.91 2.33
C GLY A 164 -8.39 7.39 2.14
N VAL A 165 -7.24 6.76 2.35
CA VAL A 165 -7.03 5.32 2.10
C VAL A 165 -7.90 4.43 3.01
N GLY A 166 -8.10 4.80 4.28
CA GLY A 166 -8.81 3.97 5.27
C GLY A 166 -10.20 3.51 4.82
N PRO A 167 -11.14 4.39 4.46
CA PRO A 167 -12.46 3.99 3.97
C PRO A 167 -12.41 3.10 2.73
N VAL A 168 -11.47 3.35 1.82
CA VAL A 168 -11.26 2.53 0.61
C VAL A 168 -10.77 1.14 0.99
N THR A 169 -9.96 1.00 2.06
CA THR A 169 -9.46 -0.29 2.56
C THR A 169 -10.60 -1.21 2.98
N THR A 170 -11.61 -0.70 3.69
CA THR A 170 -12.78 -1.47 4.07
C THR A 170 -13.55 -1.99 2.85
N ILE A 171 -13.76 -1.12 1.86
CA ILE A 171 -14.46 -1.51 0.62
C ILE A 171 -13.63 -2.52 -0.17
N THR A 172 -12.30 -2.33 -0.25
CA THR A 172 -11.39 -3.25 -0.95
C THR A 172 -11.43 -4.65 -0.32
N LEU A 173 -11.49 -4.75 1.00
CA LEU A 173 -11.59 -6.03 1.69
C LEU A 173 -12.88 -6.79 1.31
N ILE A 174 -14.01 -6.09 1.28
CA ILE A 174 -15.31 -6.65 0.85
C ILE A 174 -15.23 -7.08 -0.63
N THR A 175 -14.68 -6.23 -1.48
CA THR A 175 -14.53 -6.51 -2.92
C THR A 175 -13.63 -7.71 -3.16
N ASN A 176 -12.51 -7.84 -2.44
CA ASN A 176 -11.65 -9.03 -2.52
C ASN A 176 -12.41 -10.31 -2.15
N SER A 177 -13.24 -10.26 -1.09
CA SER A 177 -14.07 -11.41 -0.69
C SER A 177 -15.04 -11.83 -1.79
N LEU A 178 -15.72 -10.88 -2.43
CA LEU A 178 -16.64 -11.14 -3.54
C LEU A 178 -15.90 -11.68 -4.78
N ASN A 179 -14.77 -11.10 -5.12
CA ASN A 179 -13.97 -11.52 -6.27
C ASN A 179 -13.43 -12.95 -6.09
N LEU A 180 -12.96 -13.30 -4.89
CA LEU A 180 -12.54 -14.67 -4.57
C LEU A 180 -13.71 -15.66 -4.66
N TYR A 181 -14.88 -15.25 -4.15
CA TYR A 181 -16.08 -16.06 -4.26
C TYR A 181 -16.44 -16.35 -5.73
N HIS A 182 -16.53 -15.34 -6.58
CA HIS A 182 -16.85 -15.50 -8.01
C HIS A 182 -15.79 -16.25 -8.79
N LEU A 183 -14.52 -16.22 -8.35
CA LEU A 183 -13.44 -16.92 -9.05
C LEU A 183 -13.40 -18.41 -8.73
N PHE A 184 -13.82 -18.83 -7.53
CA PHE A 184 -13.58 -20.18 -7.04
C PHE A 184 -14.85 -20.97 -6.69
N TYR A 185 -16.01 -20.34 -6.67
CA TYR A 185 -17.29 -20.96 -6.29
C TYR A 185 -18.41 -20.62 -7.26
#